data_301c533010a2c24fab35489863abe49d
#
_entry.id   301c533010a2c24fab35489863abe49d
#
_cell.length_a   1.000
_cell.length_b   1.000
_cell.length_c   1.000
_cell.angle_alpha   90.00
_cell.angle_beta   90.00
_cell.angle_gamma   90.00
#
_symmetry.space_group_name_H-M   'P 1'
#
loop_
_entity.id
_entity.type
_entity.pdbx_description
1 polymer ?
#
loop_
_entity_poly.entity_id
_entity_poly.type
_entity_poly.pdbx_seq_one_letter_code
_entity_poly.pdbx_strand_id
1 'polypeptide(L)'
;MRLLLSLLFIGLAAPATAQDAPNPVQPPSEATVPAPVAQPAIWDPAGPYITAGQDIDGYKSWYLAAPWREGQVRSFNAYLESAGVMGVVPTWQLFRTATSWQECGGQPFEIPPTSEWPHIIQTLRYVRDYVIPAIGTVEAVSVYRNPSLNQCAGGAPESAHKHDSAIDMVPLKQITREELIKTLCDDHTKHGEPYGAGLGFYAFLRFHVDSMKFRRWNMDPQVLALCPPIVHPADVASVGQPVPDPSSATPPASPPDSKGERGAASPSQAVPGKQHR
;
A
#
# COMPACT_ATOMS: atom_id res chain seq x y z
N MET A 1 -79.61 -8.67 -39.50
CA MET A 1 -80.95 -9.34 -39.52
C MET A 1 -81.06 -10.20 -38.26
N ARG A 2 -82.06 -10.00 -37.43
CA ARG A 2 -82.50 -10.48 -36.12
C ARG A 2 -82.05 -9.58 -34.98
N LEU A 3 -82.78 -8.64 -34.56
CA LEU A 3 -83.97 -8.38 -33.74
C LEU A 3 -84.16 -9.41 -32.58
N LEU A 4 -84.23 -8.86 -31.37
CA LEU A 4 -85.19 -9.18 -30.32
C LEU A 4 -84.62 -8.56 -29.02
N LEU A 5 -85.22 -7.69 -28.42
CA LEU A 5 -86.51 -7.48 -27.73
C LEU A 5 -86.25 -7.27 -26.23
N SER A 6 -86.49 -6.06 -25.82
CA SER A 6 -86.51 -5.56 -24.43
C SER A 6 -87.57 -6.25 -23.57
N LEU A 7 -87.25 -6.48 -22.30
CA LEU A 7 -88.29 -6.56 -21.26
C LEU A 7 -87.83 -5.79 -20.03
N LEU A 8 -88.59 -4.79 -19.76
CA LEU A 8 -88.53 -3.88 -18.61
C LEU A 8 -89.23 -4.56 -17.44
N PHE A 9 -88.56 -4.83 -16.31
CA PHE A 9 -89.16 -5.21 -15.08
C PHE A 9 -88.94 -4.06 -14.06
N ILE A 10 -90.03 -3.40 -13.70
CA ILE A 10 -90.09 -2.44 -12.60
C ILE A 10 -90.37 -3.26 -11.31
N GLY A 11 -89.36 -3.37 -10.45
CA GLY A 11 -89.51 -3.97 -9.13
C GLY A 11 -89.51 -2.90 -8.04
N LEU A 12 -90.58 -2.86 -7.25
CA LEU A 12 -90.74 -2.01 -6.08
C LEU A 12 -89.69 -2.38 -5.04
N ALA A 13 -88.91 -1.39 -4.60
CA ALA A 13 -88.01 -1.53 -3.47
C ALA A 13 -88.73 -1.29 -2.17
N ALA A 14 -88.69 -2.22 -1.23
CA ALA A 14 -89.04 -2.08 0.18
C ALA A 14 -87.81 -1.57 0.96
N PRO A 15 -87.97 -0.73 1.99
CA PRO A 15 -86.84 -0.28 2.77
C PRO A 15 -86.30 -1.39 3.70
N ALA A 16 -85.05 -1.73 3.52
CA ALA A 16 -84.33 -2.61 4.41
C ALA A 16 -83.84 -1.87 5.63
N THR A 17 -84.22 -2.32 6.79
CA THR A 17 -83.70 -1.88 8.11
C THR A 17 -82.21 -2.17 8.20
N ALA A 18 -81.45 -1.14 8.53
CA ALA A 18 -79.98 -1.30 8.78
C ALA A 18 -79.79 -2.19 10.01
N GLN A 19 -79.21 -3.38 9.80
CA GLN A 19 -78.67 -4.18 10.86
C GLN A 19 -77.24 -3.70 11.14
N ASP A 20 -77.02 -3.40 12.45
CA ASP A 20 -75.64 -3.08 12.94
C ASP A 20 -74.69 -4.17 12.59
N ALA A 21 -73.71 -3.85 11.72
CA ALA A 21 -72.59 -4.72 11.41
C ALA A 21 -71.64 -4.77 12.64
N PRO A 22 -71.16 -5.93 13.07
CA PRO A 22 -70.21 -6.02 14.16
C PRO A 22 -68.87 -5.33 13.74
N ASN A 23 -68.34 -4.51 14.64
CA ASN A 23 -67.09 -3.79 14.51
C ASN A 23 -65.96 -4.79 14.13
N PRO A 24 -65.14 -4.56 13.09
CA PRO A 24 -64.03 -5.43 12.76
C PRO A 24 -63.04 -5.45 13.94
N VAL A 25 -62.80 -6.64 14.48
CA VAL A 25 -61.75 -6.89 15.48
C VAL A 25 -60.44 -6.50 14.85
N GLN A 26 -59.79 -5.43 15.32
CA GLN A 26 -58.41 -5.06 14.93
C GLN A 26 -57.50 -6.22 15.33
N PRO A 27 -56.66 -6.70 14.40
CA PRO A 27 -55.61 -7.66 14.76
C PRO A 27 -54.69 -7.03 15.81
N PRO A 28 -54.17 -7.84 16.76
CA PRO A 28 -53.23 -7.34 17.76
C PRO A 28 -52.07 -6.67 17.08
N SER A 29 -51.72 -5.46 17.48
CA SER A 29 -50.57 -4.70 17.01
C SER A 29 -49.34 -5.61 17.16
N GLU A 30 -48.71 -5.98 16.04
CA GLU A 30 -47.44 -6.72 16.09
C GLU A 30 -46.47 -5.92 16.95
N ALA A 31 -46.02 -6.53 18.03
CA ALA A 31 -45.00 -5.96 18.89
C ALA A 31 -43.78 -5.70 18.03
N THR A 32 -43.43 -4.44 17.82
CA THR A 32 -42.23 -4.02 17.09
C THR A 32 -41.02 -4.61 17.81
N VAL A 33 -40.45 -5.68 17.26
CA VAL A 33 -39.18 -6.22 17.75
C VAL A 33 -38.16 -5.08 17.63
N PRO A 34 -37.49 -4.69 18.73
CA PRO A 34 -36.48 -3.66 18.65
C PRO A 34 -35.42 -4.06 17.62
N ALA A 35 -35.07 -3.16 16.70
CA ALA A 35 -34.00 -3.39 15.76
C ALA A 35 -32.73 -3.80 16.52
N PRO A 36 -31.96 -4.78 16.05
CA PRO A 36 -30.71 -5.17 16.69
C PRO A 36 -29.85 -3.92 16.88
N VAL A 37 -29.43 -3.66 18.10
CA VAL A 37 -28.48 -2.58 18.39
C VAL A 37 -27.21 -2.91 17.63
N ALA A 38 -26.84 -2.09 16.65
CA ALA A 38 -25.63 -2.26 15.88
C ALA A 38 -24.45 -2.29 16.87
N GLN A 39 -23.74 -3.40 16.93
CA GLN A 39 -22.51 -3.48 17.72
C GLN A 39 -21.53 -2.46 17.17
N PRO A 40 -20.80 -1.72 18.03
CA PRO A 40 -19.77 -0.81 17.56
C PRO A 40 -18.78 -1.60 16.67
N ALA A 41 -18.49 -1.05 15.51
CA ALA A 41 -17.53 -1.66 14.60
C ALA A 41 -16.19 -1.87 15.34
N ILE A 42 -15.65 -3.07 15.28
CA ILE A 42 -14.34 -3.38 15.86
C ILE A 42 -13.30 -2.53 15.10
N TRP A 43 -12.43 -1.86 15.85
CA TRP A 43 -11.32 -1.13 15.26
C TRP A 43 -10.32 -2.12 14.64
N ASP A 44 -10.28 -2.17 13.33
CA ASP A 44 -9.38 -3.02 12.54
C ASP A 44 -8.81 -2.22 11.36
N PRO A 45 -7.78 -1.41 11.59
CA PRO A 45 -7.17 -0.60 10.55
C PRO A 45 -6.32 -1.44 9.56
N ALA A 46 -5.94 -2.65 9.92
CA ALA A 46 -5.15 -3.56 9.09
C ALA A 46 -6.01 -4.39 8.12
N GLY A 47 -7.28 -4.66 8.48
CA GLY A 47 -8.18 -5.53 7.72
C GLY A 47 -8.23 -5.25 6.22
N PRO A 48 -8.30 -4.01 5.75
CA PRO A 48 -8.30 -3.70 4.32
C PRO A 48 -7.01 -4.07 3.57
N TYR A 49 -5.92 -4.34 4.28
CA TYR A 49 -4.59 -4.56 3.70
C TYR A 49 -4.04 -5.96 3.91
N ILE A 50 -4.67 -6.75 4.80
CA ILE A 50 -4.28 -8.14 5.09
C ILE A 50 -5.23 -9.06 4.36
N THR A 51 -4.73 -9.75 3.35
CA THR A 51 -5.48 -10.74 2.59
C THR A 51 -5.40 -12.12 3.22
N ALA A 52 -6.31 -13.02 2.81
CA ALA A 52 -6.34 -14.39 3.31
C ALA A 52 -4.95 -15.04 3.23
N GLY A 53 -4.51 -15.65 4.32
CA GLY A 53 -3.20 -16.28 4.42
C GLY A 53 -2.07 -15.35 4.90
N GLN A 54 -2.31 -14.03 5.06
CA GLN A 54 -1.33 -13.09 5.63
C GLN A 54 -1.54 -12.82 7.13
N ASP A 55 -2.48 -13.50 7.76
CA ASP A 55 -2.70 -13.49 9.20
C ASP A 55 -1.71 -14.42 9.94
N ILE A 56 -1.85 -14.50 11.27
CA ILE A 56 -0.96 -15.34 12.10
C ILE A 56 -1.08 -16.83 11.79
N ASP A 57 -2.26 -17.31 11.41
CA ASP A 57 -2.46 -18.73 11.09
C ASP A 57 -1.93 -19.06 9.69
N GLY A 58 -2.06 -18.13 8.75
CA GLY A 58 -1.39 -18.20 7.47
C GLY A 58 0.14 -18.22 7.62
N TYR A 59 0.68 -17.38 8.52
CA TYR A 59 2.12 -17.42 8.83
C TYR A 59 2.57 -18.77 9.40
N LYS A 60 1.83 -19.33 10.38
CA LYS A 60 2.15 -20.67 10.94
C LYS A 60 2.16 -21.72 9.84
N SER A 61 1.13 -21.71 8.98
CA SER A 61 1.01 -22.65 7.86
C SER A 61 2.18 -22.50 6.88
N TRP A 62 2.49 -21.27 6.49
CA TRP A 62 3.63 -20.96 5.63
C TRP A 62 4.96 -21.38 6.28
N TYR A 63 5.16 -21.07 7.56
CA TYR A 63 6.38 -21.40 8.30
C TYR A 63 6.63 -22.90 8.34
N LEU A 64 5.61 -23.70 8.68
CA LEU A 64 5.69 -25.15 8.81
C LEU A 64 5.80 -25.86 7.45
N ALA A 65 5.39 -25.25 6.35
CA ALA A 65 5.41 -25.85 5.02
C ALA A 65 6.83 -26.16 4.49
N ALA A 66 7.89 -25.55 5.09
CA ALA A 66 9.27 -25.78 4.67
C ALA A 66 10.23 -25.77 5.88
N PRO A 67 10.85 -26.92 6.23
CA PRO A 67 11.68 -27.05 7.44
C PRO A 67 12.88 -26.09 7.49
N TRP A 68 13.40 -25.66 6.34
CA TRP A 68 14.53 -24.72 6.26
C TRP A 68 14.16 -23.31 6.75
N ARG A 69 12.87 -22.94 6.75
CA ARG A 69 12.40 -21.63 7.21
C ARG A 69 12.69 -21.39 8.68
N GLU A 70 12.61 -22.43 9.51
CA GLU A 70 12.95 -22.32 10.93
C GLU A 70 14.35 -21.75 11.16
N GLY A 71 15.34 -22.30 10.47
CA GLY A 71 16.73 -21.83 10.57
C GLY A 71 16.90 -20.40 10.12
N GLN A 72 16.25 -20.01 9.02
CA GLN A 72 16.32 -18.64 8.48
C GLN A 72 15.62 -17.63 9.38
N VAL A 73 14.43 -17.92 9.87
CA VAL A 73 13.70 -17.05 10.82
C VAL A 73 14.50 -16.85 12.08
N ARG A 74 15.10 -17.92 12.65
CA ARG A 74 15.96 -17.83 13.80
C ARG A 74 17.17 -16.93 13.55
N SER A 75 17.82 -17.09 12.41
CA SER A 75 18.96 -16.26 12.01
C SER A 75 18.58 -14.80 11.85
N PHE A 76 17.43 -14.51 11.22
CA PHE A 76 16.91 -13.16 11.09
C PHE A 76 16.58 -12.54 12.45
N ASN A 77 15.94 -13.29 13.36
CA ASN A 77 15.68 -12.83 14.73
C ASN A 77 16.97 -12.49 15.47
N ALA A 78 17.99 -13.35 15.40
CA ALA A 78 19.29 -13.09 16.03
C ALA A 78 19.97 -11.85 15.45
N TYR A 79 19.80 -11.62 14.15
CA TYR A 79 20.28 -10.40 13.47
C TYR A 79 19.58 -9.15 13.99
N LEU A 80 18.25 -9.15 14.08
CA LEU A 80 17.46 -8.03 14.64
C LEU A 80 17.83 -7.76 16.12
N GLU A 81 18.03 -8.82 16.90
CA GLU A 81 18.45 -8.71 18.29
C GLU A 81 19.83 -8.07 18.42
N SER A 82 20.81 -8.51 17.63
CA SER A 82 22.16 -7.94 17.60
C SER A 82 22.18 -6.46 17.21
N ALA A 83 21.21 -6.02 16.40
CA ALA A 83 21.04 -4.63 15.96
C ALA A 83 20.20 -3.78 16.96
N GLY A 84 19.63 -4.39 18.02
CA GLY A 84 18.80 -3.74 19.03
C GLY A 84 17.43 -3.29 18.54
N VAL A 85 16.88 -4.00 17.53
CA VAL A 85 15.57 -3.67 16.93
C VAL A 85 14.58 -4.85 16.96
N MET A 86 14.93 -5.92 17.64
CA MET A 86 14.03 -7.05 17.85
C MET A 86 12.78 -6.60 18.62
N GLY A 87 11.60 -7.00 18.15
CA GLY A 87 10.32 -6.70 18.82
C GLY A 87 9.75 -5.29 18.56
N VAL A 88 10.40 -4.46 17.76
CA VAL A 88 9.83 -3.17 17.31
C VAL A 88 8.51 -3.41 16.56
N VAL A 89 8.52 -4.40 15.69
CA VAL A 89 7.34 -5.00 15.04
C VAL A 89 7.48 -6.51 15.22
N PRO A 90 6.39 -7.28 15.40
CA PRO A 90 6.46 -8.74 15.42
C PRO A 90 7.16 -9.28 14.16
N THR A 91 8.20 -10.12 14.33
CA THR A 91 9.02 -10.57 13.19
C THR A 91 8.22 -11.20 12.07
N TRP A 92 7.18 -11.97 12.39
CA TRP A 92 6.34 -12.61 11.38
C TRP A 92 5.64 -11.60 10.46
N GLN A 93 5.33 -10.39 10.95
CA GLN A 93 4.78 -9.31 10.14
C GLN A 93 5.85 -8.70 9.20
N LEU A 94 7.14 -8.75 9.58
CA LEU A 94 8.23 -8.28 8.73
C LEU A 94 8.43 -9.15 7.49
N PHE A 95 7.84 -10.34 7.45
CA PHE A 95 7.85 -11.21 6.26
C PHE A 95 6.63 -11.05 5.36
N ARG A 96 5.63 -10.25 5.74
CA ARG A 96 4.47 -9.99 4.88
C ARG A 96 4.90 -9.34 3.57
N THR A 97 4.42 -9.90 2.47
CA THR A 97 4.64 -9.37 1.13
C THR A 97 3.56 -8.37 0.72
N ALA A 98 3.30 -8.19 -0.57
CA ALA A 98 2.24 -7.29 -1.04
C ALA A 98 0.84 -7.84 -0.72
N THR A 99 -0.14 -6.94 -0.52
CA THR A 99 -1.57 -7.30 -0.38
C THR A 99 -2.08 -8.10 -1.59
N SER A 100 -1.59 -7.77 -2.81
CA SER A 100 -1.94 -8.46 -4.07
C SER A 100 -1.12 -9.72 -4.36
N TRP A 101 -0.52 -10.34 -3.34
CA TRP A 101 0.38 -11.49 -3.54
C TRP A 101 -0.28 -12.65 -4.30
N GLN A 102 -1.57 -12.93 -4.05
CA GLN A 102 -2.30 -14.01 -4.73
C GLN A 102 -2.50 -13.73 -6.23
N GLU A 103 -2.97 -12.52 -6.56
CA GLU A 103 -3.18 -12.11 -7.95
C GLU A 103 -1.86 -12.10 -8.73
N CYS A 104 -0.76 -11.85 -8.03
CA CYS A 104 0.59 -11.85 -8.60
C CYS A 104 1.27 -13.22 -8.61
N GLY A 105 0.60 -14.29 -8.15
CA GLY A 105 1.21 -15.63 -8.06
C GLY A 105 2.41 -15.70 -7.10
N GLY A 106 2.47 -14.77 -6.12
CA GLY A 106 3.52 -14.69 -5.12
C GLY A 106 3.28 -15.58 -3.90
N GLN A 107 3.93 -15.26 -2.80
CA GLN A 107 3.75 -15.91 -1.49
C GLN A 107 3.23 -14.87 -0.48
N PRO A 108 2.42 -15.26 0.52
CA PRO A 108 1.94 -14.34 1.55
C PRO A 108 3.05 -13.78 2.43
N PHE A 109 4.12 -14.58 2.62
CA PHE A 109 5.30 -14.23 3.39
C PHE A 109 6.56 -14.61 2.62
N GLU A 110 7.60 -13.81 2.77
CA GLU A 110 8.91 -14.06 2.16
C GLU A 110 10.00 -13.57 3.11
N ILE A 111 11.02 -14.41 3.35
CA ILE A 111 12.21 -13.99 4.08
C ILE A 111 13.12 -13.31 3.06
N PRO A 112 13.50 -12.05 3.27
CA PRO A 112 14.38 -11.36 2.35
C PRO A 112 15.74 -12.06 2.26
N PRO A 113 16.47 -11.95 1.12
CA PRO A 113 17.85 -12.40 1.03
C PRO A 113 18.71 -11.78 2.13
N THR A 114 19.68 -12.52 2.65
CA THR A 114 20.53 -12.06 3.77
C THR A 114 21.32 -10.79 3.43
N SER A 115 21.59 -10.54 2.17
CA SER A 115 22.21 -9.29 1.68
C SER A 115 21.36 -8.05 1.92
N GLU A 116 20.02 -8.21 1.99
CA GLU A 116 19.09 -7.10 2.18
C GLU A 116 18.81 -6.80 3.67
N TRP A 117 19.07 -7.73 4.59
CA TRP A 117 18.80 -7.56 6.02
C TRP A 117 19.37 -6.27 6.65
N PRO A 118 20.57 -5.78 6.26
CA PRO A 118 21.09 -4.53 6.83
C PRO A 118 20.19 -3.32 6.61
N HIS A 119 19.41 -3.31 5.53
CA HIS A 119 18.64 -2.13 5.13
C HIS A 119 17.43 -1.88 6.04
N ILE A 120 16.78 -2.95 6.58
CA ILE A 120 15.61 -2.79 7.45
C ILE A 120 15.96 -2.20 8.83
N ILE A 121 17.22 -2.30 9.26
CA ILE A 121 17.65 -1.90 10.61
C ILE A 121 17.40 -0.42 10.86
N GLN A 122 17.77 0.45 9.91
CA GLN A 122 17.63 1.89 10.08
C GLN A 122 16.15 2.30 10.07
N THR A 123 15.33 1.65 9.25
CA THR A 123 13.89 1.83 9.23
C THR A 123 13.26 1.44 10.57
N LEU A 124 13.62 0.27 11.11
CA LEU A 124 13.13 -0.17 12.41
C LEU A 124 13.57 0.73 13.56
N ARG A 125 14.79 1.27 13.51
CA ARG A 125 15.25 2.26 14.49
C ARG A 125 14.38 3.52 14.45
N TYR A 126 14.11 4.06 13.27
CA TYR A 126 13.23 5.22 13.13
C TYR A 126 11.81 4.91 13.64
N VAL A 127 11.27 3.74 13.31
CA VAL A 127 9.96 3.29 13.81
C VAL A 127 9.95 3.20 15.34
N ARG A 128 10.97 2.60 15.95
CA ARG A 128 11.10 2.46 17.41
C ARG A 128 11.22 3.81 18.12
N ASP A 129 12.08 4.69 17.57
CA ASP A 129 12.50 5.89 18.27
C ASP A 129 11.54 7.07 18.09
N TYR A 130 10.76 7.05 16.99
CA TYR A 130 9.91 8.19 16.62
C TYR A 130 8.48 7.80 16.26
N VAL A 131 8.25 6.84 15.38
CA VAL A 131 6.89 6.51 14.92
C VAL A 131 6.04 5.97 16.07
N ILE A 132 6.53 4.94 16.79
CA ILE A 132 5.80 4.33 17.91
C ILE A 132 5.56 5.32 19.06
N PRO A 133 6.53 6.12 19.49
CA PRO A 133 6.28 7.16 20.48
C PRO A 133 5.22 8.19 20.06
N ALA A 134 5.15 8.53 18.79
CA ALA A 134 4.23 9.54 18.27
C ALA A 134 2.78 9.05 18.13
N ILE A 135 2.56 7.84 17.59
CA ILE A 135 1.23 7.34 17.24
C ILE A 135 0.82 6.04 17.95
N GLY A 136 1.67 5.48 18.79
CA GLY A 136 1.48 4.17 19.43
C GLY A 136 1.99 3.01 18.57
N THR A 137 1.70 1.78 19.03
CA THR A 137 2.08 0.55 18.33
C THR A 137 1.47 0.48 16.93
N VAL A 138 2.19 -0.16 16.03
CA VAL A 138 1.82 -0.31 14.62
C VAL A 138 1.76 -1.77 14.21
N GLU A 139 1.01 -2.06 13.15
CA GLU A 139 1.03 -3.35 12.47
C GLU A 139 1.64 -3.18 11.08
N ALA A 140 2.65 -4.00 10.76
CA ALA A 140 3.22 -4.04 9.44
C ALA A 140 2.32 -4.85 8.49
N VAL A 141 1.93 -4.25 7.38
CA VAL A 141 1.02 -4.86 6.39
C VAL A 141 1.72 -5.26 5.09
N SER A 142 2.89 -4.70 4.79
CA SER A 142 3.74 -5.11 3.67
C SER A 142 5.18 -4.66 3.91
N VAL A 143 6.16 -5.54 3.68
CA VAL A 143 7.57 -5.25 3.88
C VAL A 143 8.37 -5.62 2.62
N TYR A 144 9.11 -6.72 2.64
CA TYR A 144 9.90 -7.12 1.47
C TYR A 144 9.01 -7.57 0.32
N ARG A 145 9.35 -7.14 -0.88
CA ARG A 145 8.75 -7.59 -2.14
C ARG A 145 9.86 -7.92 -3.13
N ASN A 146 10.00 -9.19 -3.51
CA ASN A 146 10.93 -9.52 -4.57
C ASN A 146 10.60 -8.74 -5.86
N PRO A 147 11.55 -8.58 -6.79
CA PRO A 147 11.36 -7.74 -7.98
C PRO A 147 10.13 -8.08 -8.81
N SER A 148 9.81 -9.36 -8.98
CA SER A 148 8.64 -9.81 -9.75
C SER A 148 7.33 -9.43 -9.07
N LEU A 149 7.24 -9.67 -7.76
CA LEU A 149 6.06 -9.30 -6.97
C LEU A 149 5.90 -7.78 -6.90
N ASN A 150 6.99 -7.03 -6.72
CA ASN A 150 6.95 -5.57 -6.72
C ASN A 150 6.40 -5.01 -8.03
N GLN A 151 6.87 -5.53 -9.16
CA GLN A 151 6.41 -5.10 -10.48
C GLN A 151 4.92 -5.41 -10.69
N CYS A 152 4.48 -6.63 -10.38
CA CYS A 152 3.07 -7.02 -10.52
C CYS A 152 2.15 -6.23 -9.59
N ALA A 153 2.57 -5.95 -8.36
CA ALA A 153 1.84 -5.17 -7.38
C ALA A 153 1.82 -3.65 -7.68
N GLY A 154 2.35 -3.21 -8.82
CA GLY A 154 2.39 -1.80 -9.22
C GLY A 154 3.39 -0.95 -8.43
N GLY A 155 4.39 -1.58 -7.80
CA GLY A 155 5.46 -0.88 -7.10
C GLY A 155 6.40 -0.16 -8.05
N ALA A 156 6.97 0.97 -7.60
CA ALA A 156 7.95 1.73 -8.37
C ALA A 156 9.17 0.84 -8.75
N PRO A 157 9.82 1.09 -9.91
CA PRO A 157 11.03 0.34 -10.30
C PRO A 157 12.15 0.38 -9.23
N GLU A 158 12.32 1.54 -8.59
CA GLU A 158 13.28 1.76 -7.50
C GLU A 158 12.61 1.76 -6.12
N SER A 159 11.70 0.79 -5.91
CA SER A 159 10.97 0.66 -4.65
C SER A 159 11.88 0.21 -3.51
N ALA A 160 11.80 0.89 -2.38
CA ALA A 160 12.49 0.53 -1.14
C ALA A 160 12.10 -0.87 -0.60
N HIS A 161 10.90 -1.34 -0.93
CA HIS A 161 10.47 -2.71 -0.59
C HIS A 161 11.29 -3.80 -1.25
N LYS A 162 11.90 -3.55 -2.42
CA LYS A 162 12.78 -4.52 -3.10
C LYS A 162 14.09 -4.76 -2.36
N HIS A 163 14.47 -3.83 -1.51
CA HIS A 163 15.72 -3.81 -0.77
C HIS A 163 15.51 -4.02 0.73
N ASP A 164 14.37 -4.56 1.15
CA ASP A 164 14.04 -4.77 2.57
C ASP A 164 14.30 -3.51 3.43
N SER A 165 14.11 -2.32 2.87
CA SER A 165 14.33 -1.04 3.57
C SER A 165 13.05 -0.28 3.87
N ALA A 166 11.88 -0.86 3.58
CA ALA A 166 10.59 -0.23 3.73
C ALA A 166 9.59 -1.08 4.50
N ILE A 167 8.73 -0.41 5.25
CA ILE A 167 7.60 -1.01 5.96
C ILE A 167 6.36 -0.17 5.68
N ASP A 168 5.33 -0.78 5.11
CA ASP A 168 3.98 -0.23 5.09
C ASP A 168 3.27 -0.65 6.37
N MET A 169 2.68 0.29 7.08
CA MET A 169 2.11 0.09 8.41
C MET A 169 0.75 0.75 8.57
N VAL A 170 0.01 0.30 9.59
CA VAL A 170 -1.18 0.97 10.12
C VAL A 170 -1.06 1.15 11.63
N PRO A 171 -1.64 2.21 12.23
CA PRO A 171 -1.65 2.39 13.69
C PRO A 171 -2.64 1.42 14.33
N LEU A 172 -2.27 0.78 15.45
CA LEU A 172 -3.17 -0.06 16.23
C LEU A 172 -4.03 0.76 17.20
N LYS A 173 -3.54 1.92 17.64
CA LYS A 173 -4.32 2.87 18.42
C LYS A 173 -5.30 3.61 17.51
N GLN A 174 -6.51 3.85 17.99
CA GLN A 174 -7.49 4.64 17.26
C GLN A 174 -7.01 6.08 17.10
N ILE A 175 -6.95 6.53 15.85
CA ILE A 175 -6.48 7.86 15.45
C ILE A 175 -7.21 8.26 14.17
N THR A 176 -7.45 9.54 13.97
CA THR A 176 -8.01 10.04 12.71
C THR A 176 -6.91 10.10 11.63
N ARG A 177 -7.32 10.03 10.35
CA ARG A 177 -6.37 10.19 9.23
C ARG A 177 -5.61 11.53 9.29
N GLU A 178 -6.32 12.61 9.60
CA GLU A 178 -5.72 13.94 9.68
C GLU A 178 -4.68 14.03 10.79
N GLU A 179 -5.01 13.51 11.98
CA GLU A 179 -4.08 13.46 13.12
C GLU A 179 -2.86 12.60 12.80
N LEU A 180 -3.04 11.42 12.19
CA LEU A 180 -1.95 10.55 11.75
C LEU A 180 -0.99 11.28 10.82
N ILE A 181 -1.52 11.94 9.78
CA ILE A 181 -0.70 12.66 8.79
C ILE A 181 0.07 13.81 9.45
N LYS A 182 -0.61 14.66 10.22
CA LYS A 182 0.05 15.79 10.90
C LYS A 182 1.14 15.31 11.85
N THR A 183 0.84 14.33 12.69
CA THR A 183 1.77 13.81 13.70
C THR A 183 3.03 13.22 13.05
N LEU A 184 2.86 12.34 12.05
CA LEU A 184 3.99 11.72 11.37
C LEU A 184 4.77 12.72 10.51
N CYS A 185 4.10 13.72 9.92
CA CYS A 185 4.75 14.76 9.14
C CYS A 185 5.64 15.66 10.01
N ASP A 186 5.11 16.07 11.17
CA ASP A 186 5.85 16.91 12.14
C ASP A 186 7.07 16.16 12.69
N ASP A 187 6.88 14.89 13.04
CA ASP A 187 7.97 14.05 13.54
C ASP A 187 9.05 13.83 12.47
N HIS A 188 8.63 13.47 11.25
CA HIS A 188 9.55 13.31 10.13
C HIS A 188 10.32 14.58 9.80
N THR A 189 9.71 15.77 9.93
CA THR A 189 10.41 17.06 9.73
C THR A 189 11.55 17.23 10.73
N LYS A 190 11.32 16.82 11.97
CA LYS A 190 12.26 17.04 13.07
C LYS A 190 13.35 15.98 13.14
N HIS A 191 13.02 14.75 12.79
CA HIS A 191 13.85 13.59 13.12
C HIS A 191 14.18 12.67 11.94
N GLY A 192 13.54 12.84 10.78
CA GLY A 192 13.66 11.90 9.66
C GLY A 192 15.00 11.95 8.93
N GLU A 193 15.63 13.15 8.84
CA GLU A 193 16.83 13.34 8.02
C GLU A 193 18.02 12.47 8.47
N PRO A 194 18.38 12.37 9.77
CA PRO A 194 19.50 11.54 10.23
C PRO A 194 19.31 10.04 9.93
N TYR A 195 18.06 9.60 9.72
CA TYR A 195 17.72 8.21 9.38
C TYR A 195 17.60 7.98 7.86
N GLY A 196 17.72 9.05 7.06
CA GLY A 196 17.38 8.97 5.64
C GLY A 196 15.92 8.56 5.42
N ALA A 197 15.03 8.92 6.36
CA ALA A 197 13.66 8.41 6.38
C ALA A 197 12.86 8.92 5.18
N GLY A 198 12.28 8.01 4.41
CA GLY A 198 11.21 8.27 3.47
C GLY A 198 9.86 8.11 4.16
N LEU A 199 8.93 9.04 3.96
CA LEU A 199 7.58 9.00 4.50
C LEU A 199 6.56 9.14 3.37
N GLY A 200 5.60 8.20 3.32
CA GLY A 200 4.51 8.19 2.36
C GLY A 200 3.16 7.86 2.98
N PHE A 201 2.09 8.34 2.38
CA PHE A 201 0.73 8.06 2.86
C PHE A 201 -0.09 7.45 1.72
N TYR A 202 -0.76 6.33 2.02
CA TYR A 202 -1.75 5.71 1.14
C TYR A 202 -3.17 6.14 1.52
N ALA A 203 -4.16 5.52 0.93
CA ALA A 203 -5.55 5.68 1.34
C ALA A 203 -5.75 5.21 2.80
N PHE A 204 -6.77 5.73 3.46
CA PHE A 204 -7.14 5.43 4.86
C PHE A 204 -5.98 5.70 5.84
N LEU A 205 -5.59 4.71 6.65
CA LEU A 205 -4.60 4.84 7.72
C LEU A 205 -3.26 4.17 7.39
N ARG A 206 -3.10 3.62 6.18
CA ARG A 206 -1.83 3.02 5.78
C ARG A 206 -0.81 4.11 5.45
N PHE A 207 0.37 3.96 6.00
CA PHE A 207 1.52 4.82 5.72
C PHE A 207 2.78 3.98 5.49
N HIS A 208 3.73 4.58 4.84
CA HIS A 208 5.01 3.99 4.44
C HIS A 208 6.15 4.69 5.18
N VAL A 209 7.10 3.90 5.66
CA VAL A 209 8.39 4.39 6.14
C VAL A 209 9.50 3.57 5.49
N ASP A 210 10.53 4.24 4.99
CA ASP A 210 11.77 3.61 4.50
C ASP A 210 13.00 4.37 4.98
N SER A 211 14.19 3.81 4.75
CA SER A 211 15.48 4.44 5.09
C SER A 211 16.40 4.64 3.89
N MET A 212 15.86 4.71 2.67
CA MET A 212 16.68 4.88 1.47
C MET A 212 17.08 6.33 1.22
N LYS A 213 16.14 7.26 1.44
CA LYS A 213 16.39 8.70 1.20
C LYS A 213 15.39 9.53 1.98
N PHE A 214 15.87 10.59 2.63
CA PHE A 214 15.01 11.58 3.26
C PHE A 214 14.14 12.29 2.23
N ARG A 215 12.84 11.96 2.23
CA ARG A 215 11.84 12.48 1.29
C ARG A 215 10.43 12.27 1.82
N ARG A 216 9.49 12.97 1.21
CA ARG A 216 8.05 12.70 1.36
C ARG A 216 7.42 12.49 0.01
N TRP A 217 6.46 11.60 -0.04
CA TRP A 217 5.65 11.38 -1.23
C TRP A 217 4.22 11.04 -0.83
N ASN A 218 3.29 11.50 -1.64
CA ASN A 218 1.88 11.18 -1.52
C ASN A 218 1.17 11.54 -2.83
N MET A 219 0.03 10.89 -3.07
CA MET A 219 -0.78 11.08 -4.27
C MET A 219 -2.10 11.81 -3.96
N ASP A 220 -2.36 12.10 -2.69
CA ASP A 220 -3.61 12.64 -2.20
C ASP A 220 -3.46 14.15 -1.93
N PRO A 221 -4.26 15.04 -2.59
CA PRO A 221 -4.24 16.48 -2.35
C PRO A 221 -4.46 16.87 -0.89
N GLN A 222 -5.26 16.10 -0.13
CA GLN A 222 -5.49 16.31 1.29
C GLN A 222 -4.19 16.13 2.08
N VAL A 223 -3.41 15.10 1.72
CA VAL A 223 -2.10 14.85 2.35
C VAL A 223 -1.13 15.95 2.03
N LEU A 224 -1.09 16.45 0.78
CA LEU A 224 -0.23 17.57 0.37
C LEU A 224 -0.48 18.84 1.20
N ALA A 225 -1.73 19.11 1.55
CA ALA A 225 -2.10 20.25 2.38
C ALA A 225 -1.62 20.13 3.85
N LEU A 226 -1.58 18.90 4.37
CA LEU A 226 -1.22 18.59 5.75
C LEU A 226 0.26 18.28 5.95
N CYS A 227 0.92 17.78 4.90
CA CYS A 227 2.29 17.31 4.90
C CYS A 227 2.97 17.70 3.58
N PRO A 228 3.36 18.96 3.40
CA PRO A 228 3.96 19.44 2.15
C PRO A 228 5.28 18.71 1.86
N PRO A 229 5.68 18.60 0.57
CA PRO A 229 6.96 18.05 0.19
C PRO A 229 8.12 18.81 0.85
N ILE A 230 9.22 18.10 1.06
CA ILE A 230 10.46 18.75 1.51
C ILE A 230 11.04 19.50 0.31
N VAL A 231 11.18 20.81 0.45
CA VAL A 231 11.81 21.64 -0.56
C VAL A 231 13.28 21.82 -0.17
N HIS A 232 14.19 21.25 -0.94
CA HIS A 232 15.62 21.47 -0.73
C HIS A 232 16.02 22.84 -1.29
N PRO A 233 16.92 23.59 -0.61
CA PRO A 233 17.37 24.90 -1.09
C PRO A 233 17.91 24.88 -2.53
N ALA A 234 18.49 23.76 -2.97
CA ALA A 234 18.95 23.57 -4.34
C ALA A 234 17.80 23.55 -5.37
N ASP A 235 16.62 23.07 -4.99
CA ASP A 235 15.45 23.00 -5.87
C ASP A 235 14.82 24.40 -6.08
N VAL A 236 14.95 25.29 -5.10
CA VAL A 236 14.46 26.67 -5.18
C VAL A 236 15.38 27.53 -6.06
N ALA A 237 16.70 27.28 -6.03
CA ALA A 237 17.69 28.01 -6.82
C ALA A 237 17.54 27.76 -8.34
N SER A 238 16.98 26.60 -8.74
CA SER A 238 16.77 26.26 -10.15
C SER A 238 15.52 26.89 -10.77
N VAL A 239 14.54 27.28 -9.96
CA VAL A 239 13.27 27.89 -10.44
C VAL A 239 13.45 29.37 -10.80
N GLY A 240 14.51 30.04 -10.31
CA GLY A 240 14.79 31.44 -10.57
C GLY A 240 15.79 31.74 -11.71
N GLN A 241 16.32 30.74 -12.38
CA GLN A 241 17.19 30.98 -13.54
C GLN A 241 16.34 31.19 -14.79
N PRO A 242 16.51 32.35 -15.50
CA PRO A 242 15.89 32.55 -16.80
C PRO A 242 16.36 31.43 -17.74
N VAL A 243 15.41 30.76 -18.42
CA VAL A 243 15.75 29.84 -19.48
C VAL A 243 16.66 30.60 -20.48
N PRO A 244 17.88 30.11 -20.78
CA PRO A 244 18.71 30.78 -21.79
C PRO A 244 17.94 30.84 -23.10
N ASP A 245 17.84 32.00 -23.70
CA ASP A 245 17.22 32.22 -24.98
C ASP A 245 17.89 31.30 -26.02
N PRO A 246 17.14 30.40 -26.67
CA PRO A 246 17.70 29.49 -27.66
C PRO A 246 18.33 30.22 -28.89
N SER A 247 18.11 31.54 -29.02
CA SER A 247 18.73 32.34 -30.06
C SER A 247 20.16 32.79 -29.76
N SER A 248 20.69 32.55 -28.56
CA SER A 248 22.07 32.93 -28.18
C SER A 248 23.09 31.78 -28.29
N ALA A 249 22.67 30.62 -28.82
CA ALA A 249 23.60 29.52 -29.06
C ALA A 249 24.49 29.83 -30.27
N THR A 250 25.72 30.18 -30.03
CA THR A 250 26.79 30.27 -31.05
C THR A 250 26.91 28.89 -31.71
N PRO A 251 26.81 28.74 -33.04
CA PRO A 251 26.95 27.46 -33.70
C PRO A 251 28.34 26.86 -33.40
N PRO A 252 28.45 25.56 -33.19
CA PRO A 252 29.74 24.90 -32.97
C PRO A 252 30.65 25.10 -34.17
N ALA A 253 31.89 25.48 -33.91
CA ALA A 253 32.94 25.62 -34.94
C ALA A 253 33.12 24.29 -35.69
N SER A 254 33.13 24.38 -36.99
CA SER A 254 33.35 23.22 -37.90
C SER A 254 34.70 22.59 -37.57
N PRO A 255 34.82 21.23 -37.56
CA PRO A 255 36.08 20.56 -37.36
C PRO A 255 37.05 20.82 -38.52
N PRO A 256 38.36 20.89 -38.27
CA PRO A 256 39.36 21.10 -39.31
C PRO A 256 39.42 19.90 -40.26
N ASP A 257 39.47 20.15 -41.56
CA ASP A 257 39.69 19.18 -42.64
C ASP A 257 40.94 18.35 -42.38
N SER A 258 40.82 17.07 -42.08
CA SER A 258 41.93 16.11 -42.14
C SER A 258 42.02 15.56 -43.55
N LYS A 259 42.94 16.13 -44.33
CA LYS A 259 43.46 15.50 -45.54
C LYS A 259 44.35 14.32 -45.19
N GLY A 260 43.97 13.17 -45.65
CA GLY A 260 44.66 12.06 -46.22
C GLY A 260 45.95 11.56 -45.58
N GLU A 261 45.87 10.32 -45.12
CA GLU A 261 46.96 9.37 -45.40
C GLU A 261 46.40 7.95 -45.56
N ARG A 262 46.73 7.40 -46.76
CA ARG A 262 46.44 6.02 -47.12
C ARG A 262 47.58 5.16 -46.58
N GLY A 263 47.28 3.98 -46.08
CA GLY A 263 48.28 2.92 -46.13
C GLY A 263 48.17 1.87 -45.04
N ALA A 264 47.92 0.71 -45.52
CA ALA A 264 48.43 -0.58 -45.15
C ALA A 264 47.47 -1.58 -44.47
N ALA A 265 47.32 -2.65 -45.19
CA ALA A 265 46.57 -3.86 -44.97
C ALA A 265 47.03 -4.71 -43.77
N SER A 266 46.04 -5.35 -43.16
CA SER A 266 45.91 -6.77 -42.70
C SER A 266 47.17 -7.52 -42.19
N PRO A 267 47.08 -8.50 -41.29
CA PRO A 267 46.26 -9.70 -41.51
C PRO A 267 45.49 -10.28 -40.31
N SER A 268 44.50 -11.00 -40.69
CA SER A 268 43.79 -12.09 -40.04
C SER A 268 44.67 -12.97 -39.12
N GLN A 269 44.21 -13.25 -37.90
CA GLN A 269 44.61 -14.47 -37.20
C GLN A 269 43.41 -15.22 -36.64
N ALA A 270 43.44 -16.50 -36.99
CA ALA A 270 42.45 -17.51 -36.77
C ALA A 270 42.34 -17.95 -35.31
N VAL A 271 41.12 -18.35 -34.96
CA VAL A 271 40.76 -19.12 -33.75
C VAL A 271 41.21 -20.57 -33.89
N PRO A 272 41.69 -21.23 -32.85
CA PRO A 272 41.58 -22.67 -32.73
C PRO A 272 40.58 -23.06 -31.65
N GLY A 273 39.60 -23.84 -32.03
CA GLY A 273 38.75 -24.60 -31.15
C GLY A 273 39.48 -25.69 -30.40
N LYS A 274 39.00 -26.05 -29.23
CA LYS A 274 39.30 -27.33 -28.59
C LYS A 274 38.01 -27.99 -28.11
N GLN A 275 37.86 -29.20 -28.65
CA GLN A 275 36.93 -30.25 -28.28
C GLN A 275 37.40 -31.04 -27.05
N HIS A 276 36.40 -31.64 -26.34
CA HIS A 276 36.39 -32.91 -25.61
C HIS A 276 37.28 -33.09 -24.37
N ARG A 277 36.67 -33.32 -23.23
CA ARG A 277 36.09 -34.60 -22.73
C ARG A 277 35.19 -34.33 -21.54
#